data_6f8c58e3401e5dcba34e19242a3b61c1
#
_entry.id   6f8c58e3401e5dcba34e19242a3b61c1
#
_cell.length_a   1.000
_cell.length_b   1.000
_cell.length_c   1.000
_cell.angle_alpha   90.00
_cell.angle_beta   90.00
_cell.angle_gamma   90.00
#
_symmetry.space_group_name_H-M   'P 1'
#
loop_
_entity.id
_entity.type
_entity.pdbx_description
1 polymer ?
#
loop_
_entity_poly.entity_id
_entity_poly.type
_entity_poly.pdbx_seq_one_letter_code
_entity_poly.pdbx_strand_id
1 'polypeptide(L)'
;MSDLHDVVIVGGGLVGASLAIALDRLGLDVALVEATPAGALPAVFDQRNLSFAAATVNALTALGVMQRLQGPPGPIRRIHVSRAGDFGRVLLDAGDYGRDAFGQVVVARDFGHALEARLGDLQRLARYRPATFVGLGDCVDGRRQVRIADAAGERSLRARLVVGADGTRSAVRQALGIEASEHDYLQTLLVARVRAARAPDGTAWERFTDTGPTALLPRGDRHYGLVHGVARAEAEAVMALDDAAWLARVQAVLGWRAGRLLESGPRSAYPLVQVLARQLVGERALLLGNAAQTIHPLGAQGFNLGLRDALTLAELIGDGAEDPGADALLRAYVQRRAPDREQTLAFSDGLARLTGNPAPLLRPLRSLGLVAAAQAAPLQSFLVGGAMGFRGQVPALCRSQVQ
;
A
#
# COMPACT_ATOMS: atom_id res chain seq x y z
N MET A 1 25.97 -7.69 18.86
CA MET A 1 25.44 -6.63 18.00
C MET A 1 25.54 -5.33 18.76
N SER A 2 25.88 -4.23 18.10
CA SER A 2 25.87 -2.89 18.71
C SER A 2 24.44 -2.51 19.07
N ASP A 3 24.21 -1.89 20.22
CA ASP A 3 22.90 -1.33 20.59
C ASP A 3 22.74 0.14 20.10
N LEU A 4 23.69 0.62 19.28
CA LEU A 4 23.71 1.96 18.70
C LEU A 4 23.49 1.86 17.19
N HIS A 5 22.48 2.57 16.70
CA HIS A 5 22.11 2.58 15.27
C HIS A 5 21.88 4.01 14.77
N ASP A 6 22.02 4.22 13.47
CA ASP A 6 21.60 5.47 12.85
C ASP A 6 20.07 5.53 12.80
N VAL A 7 19.44 4.42 12.37
CA VAL A 7 17.98 4.33 12.26
C VAL A 7 17.49 3.02 12.86
N VAL A 8 16.48 3.11 13.74
CA VAL A 8 15.69 1.93 14.18
C VAL A 8 14.33 1.99 13.51
N ILE A 9 14.02 0.96 12.71
CA ILE A 9 12.72 0.77 12.06
C ILE A 9 11.92 -0.25 12.88
N VAL A 10 10.75 0.12 13.34
CA VAL A 10 9.81 -0.76 14.03
C VAL A 10 8.75 -1.22 13.03
N GLY A 11 8.73 -2.52 12.73
CA GLY A 11 7.84 -3.17 11.78
C GLY A 11 8.54 -3.54 10.46
N GLY A 12 8.68 -4.84 10.21
CA GLY A 12 9.28 -5.43 9.00
C GLY A 12 8.26 -5.72 7.89
N GLY A 13 7.11 -5.02 7.88
CA GLY A 13 6.11 -5.13 6.82
C GLY A 13 6.53 -4.47 5.51
N LEU A 14 5.56 -4.27 4.60
CA LEU A 14 5.78 -3.77 3.23
C LEU A 14 6.66 -2.51 3.18
N VAL A 15 6.35 -1.51 4.02
CA VAL A 15 6.99 -0.19 3.98
C VAL A 15 8.31 -0.21 4.76
N GLY A 16 8.33 -0.80 5.97
CA GLY A 16 9.53 -0.83 6.80
C GLY A 16 10.67 -1.63 6.17
N ALA A 17 10.37 -2.78 5.58
CA ALA A 17 11.35 -3.58 4.83
C ALA A 17 11.90 -2.80 3.61
N SER A 18 11.02 -2.12 2.86
CA SER A 18 11.43 -1.30 1.72
C SER A 18 12.31 -0.11 2.14
N LEU A 19 12.00 0.51 3.29
CA LEU A 19 12.83 1.57 3.86
C LEU A 19 14.22 1.05 4.27
N ALA A 20 14.28 -0.10 4.96
CA ALA A 20 15.56 -0.69 5.35
C ALA A 20 16.48 -0.92 4.14
N ILE A 21 15.91 -1.44 3.03
CA ILE A 21 16.64 -1.65 1.76
C ILE A 21 17.10 -0.30 1.17
N ALA A 22 16.28 0.74 1.23
CA ALA A 22 16.64 2.05 0.70
C ALA A 22 17.76 2.72 1.50
N LEU A 23 17.74 2.60 2.84
CA LEU A 23 18.74 3.19 3.74
C LEU A 23 20.10 2.47 3.68
N ASP A 24 20.12 1.16 3.42
CA ASP A 24 21.38 0.40 3.24
C ASP A 24 22.23 1.00 2.10
N ARG A 25 21.60 1.51 1.05
CA ARG A 25 22.28 2.18 -0.08
C ARG A 25 23.02 3.45 0.34
N LEU A 26 22.65 4.03 1.47
CA LEU A 26 23.29 5.23 2.04
C LEU A 26 24.41 4.87 3.02
N GLY A 27 24.66 3.59 3.25
CA GLY A 27 25.69 3.11 4.17
C GLY A 27 25.38 3.35 5.66
N LEU A 28 24.09 3.54 6.01
CA LEU A 28 23.64 3.72 7.39
C LEU A 28 23.58 2.39 8.15
N ASP A 29 23.85 2.45 9.45
CA ASP A 29 23.59 1.34 10.36
C ASP A 29 22.10 1.33 10.73
N VAL A 30 21.39 0.31 10.25
CA VAL A 30 19.94 0.19 10.40
C VAL A 30 19.59 -1.00 11.28
N ALA A 31 18.71 -0.78 12.25
CA ALA A 31 18.06 -1.86 13.00
C ALA A 31 16.62 -2.03 12.51
N LEU A 32 16.22 -3.28 12.24
CA LEU A 32 14.85 -3.65 11.93
C LEU A 32 14.27 -4.54 13.02
N VAL A 33 13.24 -4.03 13.70
CA VAL A 33 12.52 -4.75 14.78
C VAL A 33 11.25 -5.35 14.20
N GLU A 34 11.10 -6.68 14.27
CA GLU A 34 9.96 -7.40 13.72
C GLU A 34 9.50 -8.52 14.67
N ALA A 35 8.21 -8.53 14.98
CA ALA A 35 7.63 -9.50 15.92
C ALA A 35 7.52 -10.91 15.35
N THR A 36 7.43 -11.04 14.04
CA THR A 36 7.30 -12.34 13.36
C THR A 36 8.64 -13.10 13.41
N PRO A 37 8.66 -14.39 13.78
CA PRO A 37 9.88 -15.19 13.82
C PRO A 37 10.63 -15.28 12.48
N ALA A 38 11.93 -15.50 12.53
CA ALA A 38 12.73 -15.77 11.35
C ALA A 38 12.20 -17.00 10.59
N GLY A 39 12.20 -16.90 9.26
CA GLY A 39 11.65 -17.96 8.38
C GLY A 39 10.13 -17.86 8.15
N ALA A 40 9.40 -17.05 8.93
CA ALA A 40 8.00 -16.74 8.68
C ALA A 40 7.84 -15.33 8.10
N LEU A 41 6.78 -15.10 7.34
CA LEU A 41 6.42 -13.77 6.85
C LEU A 41 5.42 -13.09 7.79
N PRO A 42 5.55 -11.78 8.04
CA PRO A 42 4.50 -10.99 8.69
C PRO A 42 3.12 -11.22 8.04
N ALA A 43 2.05 -11.20 8.84
CA ALA A 43 0.69 -11.53 8.39
C ALA A 43 0.17 -10.66 7.23
N VAL A 44 0.76 -9.48 7.02
CA VAL A 44 0.44 -8.62 5.87
C VAL A 44 0.83 -9.24 4.52
N PHE A 45 1.76 -10.21 4.50
CA PHE A 45 2.19 -10.93 3.30
C PHE A 45 1.35 -12.19 3.08
N ASP A 46 0.08 -12.01 2.87
CA ASP A 46 -0.90 -13.08 2.58
C ASP A 46 -1.11 -13.29 1.06
N GLN A 47 -2.25 -13.87 0.68
CA GLN A 47 -2.59 -14.15 -0.73
C GLN A 47 -3.27 -12.97 -1.45
N ARG A 48 -3.45 -11.83 -0.78
CA ARG A 48 -4.03 -10.65 -1.43
C ARG A 48 -3.13 -10.15 -2.57
N ASN A 49 -3.76 -9.41 -3.47
CA ASN A 49 -3.04 -8.78 -4.56
C ASN A 49 -2.70 -7.34 -4.18
N LEU A 50 -1.46 -6.98 -4.46
CA LEU A 50 -0.98 -5.60 -4.40
C LEU A 50 -0.93 -5.06 -5.82
N SER A 51 -1.44 -3.87 -6.04
CA SER A 51 -1.32 -3.16 -7.31
C SER A 51 -0.21 -2.11 -7.17
N PHE A 52 0.91 -2.36 -7.80
CA PHE A 52 2.04 -1.43 -7.85
C PHE A 52 1.86 -0.46 -8.99
N ALA A 53 1.82 0.83 -8.70
CA ALA A 53 1.89 1.89 -9.68
C ALA A 53 3.24 1.86 -10.42
N ALA A 54 3.31 2.41 -11.63
CA ALA A 54 4.56 2.43 -12.41
C ALA A 54 5.74 3.04 -11.62
N ALA A 55 5.50 4.12 -10.88
CA ALA A 55 6.50 4.74 -10.00
C ALA A 55 7.01 3.77 -8.91
N THR A 56 6.12 2.95 -8.36
CA THR A 56 6.47 1.91 -7.38
C THR A 56 7.28 0.79 -8.02
N VAL A 57 6.90 0.35 -9.23
CA VAL A 57 7.67 -0.66 -9.99
C VAL A 57 9.09 -0.16 -10.26
N ASN A 58 9.25 1.08 -10.71
CA ASN A 58 10.56 1.69 -10.95
C ASN A 58 11.41 1.65 -9.66
N ALA A 59 10.87 2.11 -8.55
CA ALA A 59 11.58 2.14 -7.28
C ALA A 59 11.98 0.75 -6.79
N LEU A 60 11.06 -0.21 -6.79
CA LEU A 60 11.33 -1.58 -6.34
C LEU A 60 12.32 -2.31 -7.27
N THR A 61 12.31 -1.99 -8.56
CA THR A 61 13.31 -2.47 -9.53
C THR A 61 14.69 -1.90 -9.21
N ALA A 62 14.78 -0.60 -8.97
CA ALA A 62 16.03 0.07 -8.59
C ALA A 62 16.58 -0.42 -7.23
N LEU A 63 15.71 -0.84 -6.32
CA LEU A 63 16.06 -1.46 -5.04
C LEU A 63 16.45 -2.96 -5.16
N GLY A 64 16.29 -3.56 -6.34
CA GLY A 64 16.61 -4.96 -6.59
C GLY A 64 15.58 -5.95 -6.05
N VAL A 65 14.35 -5.49 -5.77
CA VAL A 65 13.29 -6.33 -5.20
C VAL A 65 12.46 -7.01 -6.29
N MET A 66 12.11 -6.29 -7.38
CA MET A 66 11.29 -6.85 -8.46
C MET A 66 11.95 -8.07 -9.13
N GLN A 67 13.27 -8.09 -9.23
CA GLN A 67 14.04 -9.20 -9.79
C GLN A 67 14.02 -10.48 -8.93
N ARG A 68 13.56 -10.38 -7.68
CA ARG A 68 13.46 -11.50 -6.73
C ARG A 68 12.07 -12.08 -6.61
N LEU A 69 11.10 -11.56 -7.36
CA LEU A 69 9.78 -12.16 -7.43
C LEU A 69 9.89 -13.57 -8.03
N GLN A 70 9.21 -14.53 -7.41
CA GLN A 70 9.21 -15.92 -7.86
C GLN A 70 8.23 -16.15 -9.01
N GLY A 71 7.09 -15.44 -8.97
CA GLY A 71 6.07 -15.48 -10.01
C GLY A 71 6.08 -14.23 -10.90
N PRO A 72 5.63 -14.34 -12.16
CA PRO A 72 5.54 -13.17 -13.03
C PRO A 72 4.46 -12.22 -12.52
N PRO A 73 4.76 -10.92 -12.42
CA PRO A 73 3.74 -9.93 -12.09
C PRO A 73 2.74 -9.76 -13.25
N GLY A 74 1.49 -9.42 -12.92
CA GLY A 74 0.45 -9.18 -13.89
C GLY A 74 0.45 -7.73 -14.37
N PRO A 75 0.74 -7.40 -15.63
CA PRO A 75 0.75 -6.02 -16.11
C PRO A 75 -0.68 -5.46 -16.17
N ILE A 76 -0.86 -4.21 -15.72
CA ILE A 76 -2.10 -3.45 -15.86
C ILE A 76 -1.96 -2.56 -17.10
N ARG A 77 -2.39 -3.08 -18.24
CA ARG A 77 -2.34 -2.35 -19.52
C ARG A 77 -3.55 -1.45 -19.71
N ARG A 78 -4.70 -1.90 -19.22
CA ARG A 78 -5.97 -1.17 -19.33
C ARG A 78 -6.67 -1.11 -17.98
N ILE A 79 -7.35 0.01 -17.73
CA ILE A 79 -8.18 0.20 -16.55
C ILE A 79 -9.58 0.52 -17.03
N HIS A 80 -10.54 -0.33 -16.69
CA HIS A 80 -11.95 -0.13 -16.99
C HIS A 80 -12.72 0.14 -15.71
N VAL A 81 -13.22 1.36 -15.57
CA VAL A 81 -14.02 1.79 -14.42
C VAL A 81 -15.48 1.95 -14.83
N SER A 82 -16.40 1.42 -14.04
CA SER A 82 -17.83 1.58 -14.20
C SER A 82 -18.54 1.52 -12.85
N ARG A 83 -19.82 1.85 -12.81
CA ARG A 83 -20.66 1.70 -11.62
C ARG A 83 -21.94 0.93 -11.94
N ALA A 84 -22.40 0.10 -11.00
CA ALA A 84 -23.67 -0.60 -11.12
C ALA A 84 -24.84 0.40 -11.07
N GLY A 85 -25.75 0.29 -12.02
CA GLY A 85 -26.93 1.15 -12.14
C GLY A 85 -26.69 2.54 -12.75
N ASP A 86 -25.44 2.92 -13.03
CA ASP A 86 -25.11 4.15 -13.73
C ASP A 86 -24.74 3.86 -15.20
N PHE A 87 -24.94 4.82 -16.10
CA PHE A 87 -24.41 4.76 -17.46
C PHE A 87 -23.03 5.46 -17.51
N GLY A 88 -22.27 5.18 -18.54
CA GLY A 88 -20.91 5.69 -18.67
C GLY A 88 -19.87 4.74 -18.09
N ARG A 89 -18.69 4.86 -18.62
CA ARG A 89 -17.50 4.13 -18.22
C ARG A 89 -16.26 4.92 -18.55
N VAL A 90 -15.19 4.71 -17.79
CA VAL A 90 -13.86 5.20 -18.14
C VAL A 90 -13.04 3.99 -18.59
N LEU A 91 -12.43 4.09 -19.76
CA LEU A 91 -11.44 3.15 -20.24
C LEU A 91 -10.15 3.92 -20.48
N LEU A 92 -9.10 3.51 -19.79
CA LEU A 92 -7.75 4.04 -19.95
C LEU A 92 -6.89 2.92 -20.54
N ASP A 93 -6.13 3.23 -21.59
CA ASP A 93 -5.14 2.32 -22.18
C ASP A 93 -3.73 2.92 -21.97
N ALA A 94 -2.78 2.13 -21.49
CA ALA A 94 -1.43 2.59 -21.22
C ALA A 94 -0.72 3.01 -22.52
N GLY A 95 -1.04 2.38 -23.65
CA GLY A 95 -0.52 2.72 -24.98
C GLY A 95 -0.84 4.16 -25.40
N ASP A 96 -2.00 4.70 -25.01
CA ASP A 96 -2.38 6.09 -25.31
C ASP A 96 -1.46 7.12 -24.61
N TYR A 97 -0.71 6.67 -23.61
CA TYR A 97 0.23 7.46 -22.82
C TYR A 97 1.71 7.07 -23.08
N GLY A 98 1.97 6.28 -24.13
CA GLY A 98 3.31 5.82 -24.50
C GLY A 98 3.93 4.87 -23.45
N ARG A 99 3.09 4.04 -22.80
CA ARG A 99 3.52 3.12 -21.74
C ARG A 99 3.05 1.70 -22.05
N ASP A 100 3.84 0.70 -21.66
CA ASP A 100 3.46 -0.71 -21.76
C ASP A 100 2.40 -1.10 -20.72
N ALA A 101 2.42 -0.45 -19.54
CA ALA A 101 1.48 -0.67 -18.46
C ALA A 101 1.43 0.53 -17.50
N PHE A 102 0.30 0.72 -16.83
CA PHE A 102 0.14 1.68 -15.72
C PHE A 102 0.80 1.22 -14.42
N GLY A 103 1.07 -0.07 -14.31
CA GLY A 103 1.65 -0.71 -13.15
C GLY A 103 1.53 -2.23 -13.24
N GLN A 104 1.74 -2.90 -12.11
CA GLN A 104 1.76 -4.36 -12.04
C GLN A 104 1.02 -4.90 -10.82
N VAL A 105 0.37 -6.03 -10.98
CA VAL A 105 -0.25 -6.78 -9.88
C VAL A 105 0.72 -7.85 -9.38
N VAL A 106 1.00 -7.82 -8.09
CA VAL A 106 1.90 -8.76 -7.40
C VAL A 106 1.16 -9.39 -6.22
N VAL A 107 1.40 -10.66 -5.95
CA VAL A 107 0.86 -11.33 -4.75
C VAL A 107 1.66 -10.88 -3.54
N ALA A 108 0.99 -10.48 -2.46
CA ALA A 108 1.67 -9.94 -1.28
C ALA A 108 2.66 -10.95 -0.68
N ARG A 109 2.35 -12.24 -0.67
CA ARG A 109 3.26 -13.29 -0.20
C ARG A 109 4.55 -13.37 -1.04
N ASP A 110 4.43 -13.32 -2.36
CA ASP A 110 5.59 -13.37 -3.27
C ASP A 110 6.46 -12.12 -3.09
N PHE A 111 5.82 -10.96 -2.95
CA PHE A 111 6.52 -9.72 -2.62
C PHE A 111 7.22 -9.79 -1.26
N GLY A 112 6.60 -10.41 -0.25
CA GLY A 112 7.22 -10.65 1.05
C GLY A 112 8.49 -11.51 0.94
N HIS A 113 8.46 -12.59 0.17
CA HIS A 113 9.64 -13.41 -0.10
C HIS A 113 10.74 -12.63 -0.84
N ALA A 114 10.37 -11.80 -1.82
CA ALA A 114 11.31 -10.95 -2.54
C ALA A 114 11.99 -9.91 -1.62
N LEU A 115 11.22 -9.29 -0.70
CA LEU A 115 11.76 -8.39 0.31
C LEU A 115 12.69 -9.11 1.29
N GLU A 116 12.29 -10.28 1.82
CA GLU A 116 13.10 -11.08 2.72
C GLU A 116 14.43 -11.50 2.06
N ALA A 117 14.39 -11.96 0.81
CA ALA A 117 15.58 -12.29 0.06
C ALA A 117 16.51 -11.08 -0.11
N ARG A 118 15.94 -9.88 -0.39
CA ARG A 118 16.74 -8.66 -0.53
C ARG A 118 17.30 -8.19 0.81
N LEU A 119 16.53 -8.28 1.91
CA LEU A 119 17.01 -7.95 3.25
C LEU A 119 18.17 -8.87 3.69
N GLY A 120 18.19 -10.11 3.23
CA GLY A 120 19.28 -11.05 3.49
C GLY A 120 20.63 -10.65 2.89
N ASP A 121 20.63 -9.82 1.83
CA ASP A 121 21.86 -9.35 1.16
C ASP A 121 22.48 -8.11 1.85
N LEU A 122 21.75 -7.45 2.75
CA LEU A 122 22.18 -6.19 3.36
C LEU A 122 23.29 -6.42 4.38
N GLN A 123 24.35 -5.63 4.30
CA GLN A 123 25.53 -5.77 5.14
C GLN A 123 25.44 -4.98 6.46
N ARG A 124 24.67 -3.90 6.48
CA ARG A 124 24.55 -2.98 7.60
C ARG A 124 23.17 -3.00 8.25
N LEU A 125 22.47 -4.14 8.16
CA LEU A 125 21.17 -4.35 8.75
C LEU A 125 21.26 -5.27 9.96
N ALA A 126 21.01 -4.73 11.15
CA ALA A 126 20.78 -5.51 12.37
C ALA A 126 19.30 -5.94 12.41
N ARG A 127 19.03 -7.25 12.44
CA ARG A 127 17.66 -7.77 12.49
C ARG A 127 17.35 -8.27 13.89
N TYR A 128 16.43 -7.59 14.58
CA TYR A 128 15.87 -8.00 15.87
C TYR A 128 14.55 -8.73 15.62
N ARG A 129 14.62 -10.09 15.63
CA ARG A 129 13.50 -10.91 15.18
C ARG A 129 13.60 -12.35 15.71
N PRO A 130 12.58 -12.88 16.44
CA PRO A 130 11.38 -12.15 16.83
C PRO A 130 11.68 -11.13 17.93
N ALA A 131 11.20 -9.91 17.79
CA ALA A 131 11.26 -8.89 18.81
C ALA A 131 10.07 -7.93 18.71
N THR A 132 9.50 -7.56 19.84
CA THR A 132 8.38 -6.63 19.93
C THR A 132 8.85 -5.28 20.47
N PHE A 133 8.29 -4.21 19.91
CA PHE A 133 8.48 -2.88 20.46
C PHE A 133 7.71 -2.75 21.77
N VAL A 134 8.39 -2.26 22.82
CA VAL A 134 7.82 -2.08 24.17
C VAL A 134 7.52 -0.61 24.45
N GLY A 135 8.40 0.30 24.00
CA GLY A 135 8.20 1.73 24.22
C GLY A 135 9.40 2.58 23.82
N LEU A 136 9.23 3.88 23.93
CA LEU A 136 10.28 4.86 23.77
C LEU A 136 10.77 5.32 25.15
N GLY A 137 12.07 5.56 25.29
CA GLY A 137 12.66 6.22 26.42
C GLY A 137 13.12 7.63 26.06
N ASP A 138 14.02 8.19 26.84
CA ASP A 138 14.52 9.55 26.73
C ASP A 138 15.42 9.74 25.50
N CYS A 139 15.54 11.00 25.08
CA CYS A 139 16.54 11.43 24.12
C CYS A 139 17.79 11.91 24.88
N VAL A 140 18.89 11.19 24.70
CA VAL A 140 20.19 11.52 25.34
C VAL A 140 21.26 11.57 24.25
N ASP A 141 22.10 12.59 24.28
CA ASP A 141 23.21 12.79 23.32
C ASP A 141 22.77 12.63 21.83
N GLY A 142 21.62 13.21 21.50
CA GLY A 142 21.09 13.17 20.15
C GLY A 142 20.60 11.79 19.70
N ARG A 143 20.29 10.88 20.63
CA ARG A 143 19.76 9.54 20.34
C ARG A 143 18.53 9.25 21.18
N ARG A 144 17.52 8.70 20.55
CA ARG A 144 16.29 8.20 21.19
C ARG A 144 16.49 6.77 21.68
N GLN A 145 16.10 6.48 22.90
CA GLN A 145 16.04 5.11 23.41
C GLN A 145 14.80 4.40 22.88
N VAL A 146 14.99 3.16 22.43
CA VAL A 146 13.92 2.25 21.95
C VAL A 146 14.00 0.97 22.76
N ARG A 147 12.96 0.67 23.52
CA ARG A 147 12.86 -0.58 24.29
C ARG A 147 12.17 -1.64 23.43
N ILE A 148 12.79 -2.79 23.35
CA ILE A 148 12.27 -3.99 22.65
C ILE A 148 12.34 -5.17 23.59
N ALA A 149 11.47 -6.18 23.34
CA ALA A 149 11.48 -7.45 24.06
C ALA A 149 11.62 -8.61 23.07
N ASP A 150 12.52 -9.52 23.38
CA ASP A 150 12.72 -10.79 22.67
C ASP A 150 12.73 -11.98 23.67
N ALA A 151 13.10 -13.17 23.23
CA ALA A 151 13.13 -14.37 24.07
C ALA A 151 14.13 -14.27 25.25
N ALA A 152 15.10 -13.37 25.17
CA ALA A 152 16.08 -13.13 26.24
C ALA A 152 15.62 -12.07 27.26
N GLY A 153 14.50 -11.40 27.00
CA GLY A 153 13.93 -10.35 27.84
C GLY A 153 13.93 -8.98 27.18
N GLU A 154 13.72 -7.95 28.01
CA GLU A 154 13.76 -6.56 27.51
C GLU A 154 15.20 -6.09 27.33
N ARG A 155 15.41 -5.32 26.27
CA ARG A 155 16.66 -4.62 25.97
C ARG A 155 16.40 -3.25 25.36
N SER A 156 17.41 -2.38 25.43
CA SER A 156 17.32 -1.02 24.90
C SER A 156 18.28 -0.83 23.73
N LEU A 157 17.75 -0.28 22.64
CA LEU A 157 18.52 0.24 21.52
C LEU A 157 18.57 1.76 21.60
N ARG A 158 19.56 2.39 20.97
CA ARG A 158 19.64 3.84 20.81
C ARG A 158 19.75 4.18 19.33
N ALA A 159 18.92 5.10 18.87
CA ALA A 159 18.87 5.51 17.46
C ALA A 159 18.93 7.03 17.32
N ARG A 160 19.58 7.51 16.27
CA ARG A 160 19.49 8.92 15.87
C ARG A 160 18.08 9.23 15.36
N LEU A 161 17.42 8.25 14.68
CA LEU A 161 16.05 8.33 14.23
C LEU A 161 15.30 7.02 14.49
N VAL A 162 14.08 7.11 15.01
CA VAL A 162 13.15 5.99 15.15
C VAL A 162 12.06 6.12 14.08
N VAL A 163 11.80 5.04 13.35
CA VAL A 163 10.75 5.00 12.32
C VAL A 163 9.68 3.98 12.70
N GLY A 164 8.47 4.45 12.98
CA GLY A 164 7.29 3.60 13.16
C GLY A 164 6.69 3.19 11.81
N ALA A 165 6.84 1.91 11.46
CA ALA A 165 6.25 1.26 10.28
C ALA A 165 5.44 0.02 10.67
N ASP A 166 4.92 0.01 11.91
CA ASP A 166 4.31 -1.09 12.64
C ASP A 166 2.78 -1.23 12.43
N GLY A 167 2.30 -0.65 11.34
CA GLY A 167 0.94 -0.87 10.84
C GLY A 167 -0.12 0.01 11.51
N THR A 168 -1.39 -0.29 11.20
CA THR A 168 -2.54 0.55 11.57
C THR A 168 -2.67 0.80 13.08
N ARG A 169 -2.36 -0.22 13.89
CA ARG A 169 -2.40 -0.13 15.37
C ARG A 169 -1.04 0.21 15.96
N SER A 170 -0.32 1.13 15.33
CA SER A 170 1.05 1.48 15.67
C SER A 170 1.27 1.75 17.15
N ALA A 171 2.13 0.93 17.77
CA ALA A 171 2.60 1.12 19.13
C ALA A 171 3.58 2.30 19.22
N VAL A 172 4.36 2.55 18.16
CA VAL A 172 5.24 3.72 18.08
C VAL A 172 4.43 5.01 18.08
N ARG A 173 3.33 5.07 17.32
CA ARG A 173 2.40 6.22 17.32
C ARG A 173 1.85 6.48 18.71
N GLN A 174 1.41 5.43 19.42
CA GLN A 174 0.90 5.53 20.79
C GLN A 174 1.97 6.00 21.77
N ALA A 175 3.20 5.46 21.70
CA ALA A 175 4.32 5.85 22.54
C ALA A 175 4.76 7.31 22.33
N LEU A 176 4.52 7.88 21.14
CA LEU A 176 4.73 9.29 20.83
C LEU A 176 3.58 10.19 21.29
N GLY A 177 2.49 9.65 21.83
CA GLY A 177 1.30 10.42 22.17
C GLY A 177 0.58 11.02 20.98
N ILE A 178 0.82 10.52 19.77
CA ILE A 178 0.21 11.03 18.55
C ILE A 178 -1.19 10.43 18.39
N GLU A 179 -2.20 11.30 18.44
CA GLU A 179 -3.59 10.93 18.20
C GLU A 179 -3.81 10.54 16.73
N ALA A 180 -4.83 9.71 16.49
CA ALA A 180 -5.32 9.40 15.16
C ALA A 180 -6.84 9.62 15.08
N SER A 181 -7.30 10.09 13.93
CA SER A 181 -8.71 10.05 13.58
C SER A 181 -9.05 8.73 12.93
N GLU A 182 -10.21 8.18 13.27
CA GLU A 182 -10.70 6.94 12.68
C GLU A 182 -12.05 7.19 11.98
N HIS A 183 -12.22 6.59 10.81
CA HIS A 183 -13.48 6.57 10.08
C HIS A 183 -13.77 5.17 9.59
N ASP A 184 -14.89 4.61 10.07
CA ASP A 184 -15.35 3.30 9.66
C ASP A 184 -16.31 3.42 8.48
N TYR A 185 -15.95 2.81 7.33
CA TYR A 185 -16.79 2.81 6.13
C TYR A 185 -17.99 1.85 6.22
N LEU A 186 -18.09 1.04 7.27
CA LEU A 186 -19.10 -0.01 7.45
C LEU A 186 -19.12 -1.01 6.28
N GLN A 187 -17.99 -1.20 5.66
CA GLN A 187 -17.76 -2.09 4.54
C GLN A 187 -16.67 -3.13 4.88
N THR A 188 -16.73 -4.27 4.22
CA THR A 188 -15.70 -5.31 4.26
C THR A 188 -15.33 -5.69 2.83
N LEU A 189 -14.03 -5.77 2.52
CA LEU A 189 -13.56 -6.36 1.27
C LEU A 189 -13.33 -7.84 1.44
N LEU A 190 -13.95 -8.62 0.59
CA LEU A 190 -13.68 -10.03 0.40
C LEU A 190 -12.72 -10.18 -0.77
N VAL A 191 -11.59 -10.83 -0.55
CA VAL A 191 -10.57 -11.04 -1.58
C VAL A 191 -10.37 -12.52 -1.84
N ALA A 192 -10.18 -12.87 -3.11
CA ALA A 192 -9.91 -14.23 -3.54
C ALA A 192 -9.08 -14.24 -4.83
N ARG A 193 -8.47 -15.37 -5.12
CA ARG A 193 -7.94 -15.69 -6.44
C ARG A 193 -9.03 -16.39 -7.23
N VAL A 194 -9.33 -15.93 -8.45
CA VAL A 194 -10.37 -16.54 -9.28
C VAL A 194 -9.85 -16.89 -10.68
N ARG A 195 -10.37 -17.98 -11.23
CA ARG A 195 -10.18 -18.35 -12.64
C ARG A 195 -11.44 -17.99 -13.42
N ALA A 196 -11.25 -17.41 -14.59
CA ALA A 196 -12.33 -17.06 -15.51
C ALA A 196 -12.14 -17.75 -16.86
N ALA A 197 -13.20 -17.84 -17.66
CA ALA A 197 -13.17 -18.43 -18.99
C ALA A 197 -12.24 -17.65 -19.95
N ARG A 198 -12.09 -16.36 -19.73
CA ARG A 198 -11.10 -15.53 -20.43
C ARG A 198 -9.90 -15.30 -19.50
N ALA A 199 -8.71 -15.67 -19.95
CA ALA A 199 -7.48 -15.35 -19.24
C ALA A 199 -7.29 -13.84 -19.17
N PRO A 200 -6.58 -13.33 -18.12
CA PRO A 200 -6.24 -11.91 -18.04
C PRO A 200 -5.46 -11.44 -19.28
N ASP A 201 -5.90 -10.33 -19.85
CA ASP A 201 -5.30 -9.66 -21.00
C ASP A 201 -4.63 -8.33 -20.63
N GLY A 202 -4.38 -8.12 -19.33
CA GLY A 202 -3.86 -6.89 -18.78
C GLY A 202 -4.94 -5.85 -18.45
N THR A 203 -6.22 -6.18 -18.54
CA THR A 203 -7.30 -5.27 -18.14
C THR A 203 -7.63 -5.44 -16.66
N ALA A 204 -7.49 -4.35 -15.88
CA ALA A 204 -8.06 -4.22 -14.55
C ALA A 204 -9.52 -3.74 -14.68
N TRP A 205 -10.44 -4.53 -14.16
CA TRP A 205 -11.86 -4.21 -14.15
C TRP A 205 -12.24 -3.69 -12.78
N GLU A 206 -12.80 -2.49 -12.69
CA GLU A 206 -13.34 -1.93 -11.46
C GLU A 206 -14.80 -1.54 -11.66
N ARG A 207 -15.65 -2.07 -10.80
CA ARG A 207 -17.06 -1.79 -10.82
C ARG A 207 -17.52 -1.39 -9.43
N PHE A 208 -17.89 -0.14 -9.27
CA PHE A 208 -18.45 0.38 -8.04
C PHE A 208 -19.89 -0.11 -7.84
N THR A 209 -20.23 -0.35 -6.58
CA THR A 209 -21.59 -0.66 -6.12
C THR A 209 -21.92 0.17 -4.89
N ASP A 210 -23.15 0.12 -4.43
CA ASP A 210 -23.58 0.82 -3.20
C ASP A 210 -22.92 0.24 -1.94
N THR A 211 -22.43 -1.02 -1.99
CA THR A 211 -21.78 -1.71 -0.87
C THR A 211 -20.24 -1.74 -0.96
N GLY A 212 -19.67 -1.10 -1.97
CA GLY A 212 -18.24 -1.02 -2.19
C GLY A 212 -17.79 -1.43 -3.59
N PRO A 213 -16.48 -1.42 -3.87
CA PRO A 213 -15.94 -1.79 -5.17
C PRO A 213 -15.95 -3.29 -5.40
N THR A 214 -16.12 -3.71 -6.65
CA THR A 214 -15.83 -5.07 -7.08
C THR A 214 -14.83 -4.98 -8.23
N ALA A 215 -13.66 -5.59 -8.07
CA ALA A 215 -12.56 -5.50 -9.02
C ALA A 215 -12.01 -6.87 -9.39
N LEU A 216 -11.58 -6.98 -10.64
CA LEU A 216 -10.73 -8.07 -11.13
C LEU A 216 -9.39 -7.47 -11.58
N LEU A 217 -8.33 -7.89 -10.93
CA LEU A 217 -6.97 -7.47 -11.22
C LEU A 217 -6.23 -8.56 -11.99
N PRO A 218 -5.57 -8.25 -13.13
CA PRO A 218 -4.86 -9.24 -13.93
C PRO A 218 -3.64 -9.75 -13.17
N ARG A 219 -3.55 -11.09 -12.95
CA ARG A 219 -2.37 -11.74 -12.37
C ARG A 219 -1.52 -12.38 -13.45
N GLY A 220 -0.24 -12.51 -13.19
CA GLY A 220 0.70 -13.16 -14.12
C GLY A 220 0.52 -14.68 -14.24
N ASP A 221 -0.15 -15.31 -13.26
CA ASP A 221 -0.43 -16.74 -13.21
C ASP A 221 -1.72 -17.17 -13.94
N ARG A 222 -2.20 -16.36 -14.89
CA ARG A 222 -3.42 -16.57 -15.69
C ARG A 222 -4.72 -16.57 -14.88
N HIS A 223 -4.70 -16.06 -13.65
CA HIS A 223 -5.86 -15.84 -12.79
C HIS A 223 -6.14 -14.36 -12.62
N TYR A 224 -7.26 -14.06 -12.02
CA TYR A 224 -7.56 -12.73 -11.53
C TYR A 224 -7.45 -12.68 -10.00
N GLY A 225 -6.97 -11.57 -9.49
CA GLY A 225 -7.21 -11.17 -8.12
C GLY A 225 -8.57 -10.53 -8.01
N LEU A 226 -9.49 -11.14 -7.29
CA LEU A 226 -10.81 -10.60 -7.01
C LEU A 226 -10.79 -9.79 -5.73
N VAL A 227 -11.42 -8.63 -5.79
CA VAL A 227 -11.81 -7.82 -4.64
C VAL A 227 -13.32 -7.60 -4.74
N HIS A 228 -14.08 -7.88 -3.68
CA HIS A 228 -15.53 -7.71 -3.65
C HIS A 228 -15.95 -7.01 -2.36
N GLY A 229 -16.45 -5.79 -2.48
CA GLY A 229 -16.96 -4.99 -1.38
C GLY A 229 -18.40 -5.40 -1.01
N VAL A 230 -18.62 -5.59 0.28
CA VAL A 230 -19.92 -5.89 0.86
C VAL A 230 -20.18 -5.01 2.09
N ALA A 231 -21.43 -4.80 2.43
CA ALA A 231 -21.76 -4.18 3.72
C ALA A 231 -21.19 -5.04 4.86
N ARG A 232 -20.66 -4.41 5.91
CA ARG A 232 -20.07 -5.14 7.05
C ARG A 232 -21.04 -6.16 7.64
N ALA A 233 -22.31 -5.81 7.77
CA ALA A 233 -23.34 -6.68 8.31
C ALA A 233 -23.58 -7.95 7.47
N GLU A 234 -23.24 -7.94 6.18
CA GLU A 234 -23.40 -9.09 5.27
C GLU A 234 -22.11 -9.93 5.16
N ALA A 235 -20.97 -9.44 5.64
CA ALA A 235 -19.67 -10.02 5.36
C ALA A 235 -19.57 -11.49 5.76
N GLU A 236 -20.05 -11.86 6.95
CA GLU A 236 -20.02 -13.22 7.47
C GLU A 236 -20.90 -14.16 6.62
N ALA A 237 -22.13 -13.74 6.31
CA ALA A 237 -23.04 -14.51 5.47
C ALA A 237 -22.47 -14.74 4.05
N VAL A 238 -21.82 -13.71 3.46
CA VAL A 238 -21.21 -13.84 2.15
C VAL A 238 -19.94 -14.70 2.18
N MET A 239 -19.18 -14.64 3.27
CA MET A 239 -18.02 -15.54 3.48
C MET A 239 -18.43 -17.00 3.60
N ALA A 240 -19.60 -17.28 4.16
CA ALA A 240 -20.14 -18.63 4.36
C ALA A 240 -20.77 -19.25 3.10
N LEU A 241 -20.95 -18.49 2.01
CA LEU A 241 -21.49 -19.04 0.75
C LEU A 241 -20.58 -20.17 0.22
N ASP A 242 -21.16 -21.17 -0.38
CA ASP A 242 -20.42 -22.13 -1.18
C ASP A 242 -19.81 -21.46 -2.43
N ASP A 243 -18.91 -22.13 -3.12
CA ASP A 243 -18.19 -21.54 -4.25
C ASP A 243 -19.12 -21.22 -5.42
N ALA A 244 -20.18 -21.99 -5.66
CA ALA A 244 -21.13 -21.75 -6.73
C ALA A 244 -21.95 -20.48 -6.48
N ALA A 245 -22.51 -20.33 -5.27
CA ALA A 245 -23.25 -19.13 -4.86
C ALA A 245 -22.36 -17.88 -4.79
N TRP A 246 -21.13 -18.03 -4.30
CA TRP A 246 -20.13 -16.97 -4.30
C TRP A 246 -19.82 -16.48 -5.72
N LEU A 247 -19.46 -17.39 -6.62
CA LEU A 247 -19.14 -17.03 -8.02
C LEU A 247 -20.35 -16.44 -8.74
N ALA A 248 -21.56 -16.94 -8.50
CA ALA A 248 -22.80 -16.39 -9.05
C ALA A 248 -23.03 -14.94 -8.56
N ARG A 249 -22.83 -14.66 -7.27
CA ARG A 249 -22.94 -13.31 -6.69
C ARG A 249 -21.95 -12.34 -7.35
N VAL A 250 -20.70 -12.72 -7.45
CA VAL A 250 -19.65 -11.90 -8.06
C VAL A 250 -19.92 -11.69 -9.56
N GLN A 251 -20.34 -12.76 -10.27
CA GLN A 251 -20.69 -12.70 -11.69
C GLN A 251 -21.85 -11.72 -11.95
N ALA A 252 -22.87 -11.72 -11.08
CA ALA A 252 -23.99 -10.79 -11.21
C ALA A 252 -23.56 -9.32 -11.13
N VAL A 253 -22.56 -9.01 -10.28
CA VAL A 253 -22.00 -7.66 -10.16
C VAL A 253 -21.11 -7.31 -11.35
N LEU A 254 -20.14 -8.16 -11.70
CA LEU A 254 -19.15 -7.89 -12.76
C LEU A 254 -19.73 -8.01 -14.17
N GLY A 255 -20.79 -8.81 -14.35
CA GLY A 255 -21.26 -9.22 -15.67
C GLY A 255 -20.24 -10.14 -16.37
N TRP A 256 -20.27 -10.20 -17.69
CA TRP A 256 -19.50 -11.14 -18.51
C TRP A 256 -18.16 -10.57 -19.05
N ARG A 257 -17.61 -9.54 -18.41
CA ARG A 257 -16.41 -8.84 -18.90
C ARG A 257 -15.18 -9.74 -19.00
N ALA A 258 -14.95 -10.58 -17.99
CA ALA A 258 -13.90 -11.60 -18.00
C ALA A 258 -14.39 -12.97 -18.50
N GLY A 259 -15.60 -13.05 -19.09
CA GLY A 259 -16.28 -14.30 -19.35
C GLY A 259 -16.89 -14.89 -18.07
N ARG A 260 -17.19 -16.19 -18.09
CA ARG A 260 -17.72 -16.92 -16.93
C ARG A 260 -16.64 -17.08 -15.86
N LEU A 261 -16.95 -16.79 -14.61
CA LEU A 261 -16.12 -17.15 -13.47
C LEU A 261 -16.25 -18.66 -13.20
N LEU A 262 -15.14 -19.36 -13.11
CA LEU A 262 -15.09 -20.83 -13.10
C LEU A 262 -14.72 -21.41 -11.76
N GLU A 263 -13.75 -20.79 -11.07
CA GLU A 263 -13.20 -21.30 -9.82
C GLU A 263 -12.82 -20.14 -8.89
N SER A 264 -12.93 -20.37 -7.60
CA SER A 264 -12.46 -19.47 -6.56
C SER A 264 -11.50 -20.21 -5.62
N GLY A 265 -10.41 -19.58 -5.29
CA GLY A 265 -9.59 -19.98 -4.16
C GLY A 265 -10.19 -19.51 -2.82
N PRO A 266 -9.48 -19.78 -1.71
CA PRO A 266 -9.89 -19.32 -0.39
C PRO A 266 -10.16 -17.83 -0.36
N ARG A 267 -11.18 -17.44 0.40
CA ARG A 267 -11.60 -16.05 0.61
C ARG A 267 -10.99 -15.51 1.90
N SER A 268 -10.63 -14.24 1.89
CA SER A 268 -10.20 -13.51 3.09
C SER A 268 -11.01 -12.22 3.21
N ALA A 269 -11.33 -11.81 4.44
CA ALA A 269 -12.15 -10.64 4.72
C ALA A 269 -11.32 -9.54 5.39
N TYR A 270 -11.48 -8.30 4.94
CA TYR A 270 -10.77 -7.12 5.44
C TYR A 270 -11.78 -5.99 5.72
N PRO A 271 -12.12 -5.73 6.99
CA PRO A 271 -12.93 -4.56 7.36
C PRO A 271 -12.23 -3.26 6.93
N LEU A 272 -13.01 -2.34 6.39
CA LEU A 272 -12.49 -1.06 5.90
C LEU A 272 -12.63 0.02 6.96
N VAL A 273 -11.50 0.43 7.51
CA VAL A 273 -11.38 1.55 8.44
C VAL A 273 -10.25 2.45 7.96
N GLN A 274 -10.52 3.75 7.87
CA GLN A 274 -9.48 4.75 7.70
C GLN A 274 -8.91 5.12 9.07
N VAL A 275 -7.59 5.20 9.17
CA VAL A 275 -6.89 5.69 10.37
C VAL A 275 -5.84 6.69 9.94
N LEU A 276 -5.93 7.92 10.42
CA LEU A 276 -5.02 9.00 10.04
C LEU A 276 -4.36 9.59 11.28
N ALA A 277 -3.04 9.46 11.40
CA ALA A 277 -2.27 10.15 12.42
C ALA A 277 -2.36 11.67 12.23
N ARG A 278 -2.60 12.40 13.33
CA ARG A 278 -2.68 13.87 13.32
C ARG A 278 -1.34 14.54 13.07
N GLN A 279 -0.26 13.87 13.46
CA GLN A 279 1.11 14.28 13.23
C GLN A 279 1.92 13.09 12.71
N LEU A 280 2.92 13.37 11.87
CA LEU A 280 3.79 12.34 11.30
C LEU A 280 5.11 12.20 12.03
N VAL A 281 5.47 13.20 12.85
CA VAL A 281 6.79 13.30 13.49
C VAL A 281 6.66 13.61 14.96
N GLY A 282 7.61 13.12 15.73
CA GLY A 282 7.88 13.47 17.11
C GLY A 282 9.38 13.71 17.28
N GLU A 283 9.84 13.93 18.50
CA GLU A 283 11.26 14.12 18.78
C GLU A 283 12.05 12.88 18.34
N ARG A 284 12.95 13.05 17.34
CA ARG A 284 13.75 11.96 16.74
C ARG A 284 12.92 10.74 16.31
N ALA A 285 11.69 10.95 15.89
CA ALA A 285 10.79 9.88 15.51
C ALA A 285 9.87 10.28 14.35
N LEU A 286 9.54 9.31 13.51
CA LEU A 286 8.73 9.47 12.31
C LEU A 286 7.80 8.28 12.11
N LEU A 287 6.58 8.52 11.61
CA LEU A 287 5.62 7.48 11.24
C LEU A 287 5.54 7.33 9.71
N LEU A 288 5.51 6.09 9.22
CA LEU A 288 5.38 5.76 7.80
C LEU A 288 4.27 4.73 7.54
N GLY A 289 3.80 4.69 6.30
CA GLY A 289 2.84 3.71 5.85
C GLY A 289 1.58 3.69 6.72
N ASN A 290 1.09 2.49 7.07
CA ASN A 290 -0.15 2.37 7.86
C ASN A 290 -0.03 2.90 9.30
N ALA A 291 1.15 3.09 9.83
CA ALA A 291 1.34 3.75 11.12
C ALA A 291 0.98 5.25 11.05
N ALA A 292 1.24 5.87 9.91
CA ALA A 292 0.90 7.26 9.60
C ALA A 292 -0.52 7.39 9.02
N GLN A 293 -0.88 6.53 8.05
CA GLN A 293 -2.17 6.56 7.39
C GLN A 293 -2.59 5.19 6.84
N THR A 294 -3.71 4.67 7.33
CA THR A 294 -4.46 3.58 6.71
C THR A 294 -5.60 4.19 5.91
N ILE A 295 -5.66 3.94 4.61
CA ILE A 295 -6.61 4.56 3.70
C ILE A 295 -7.53 3.53 3.05
N HIS A 296 -8.66 4.01 2.51
CA HIS A 296 -9.52 3.15 1.70
C HIS A 296 -8.74 2.61 0.48
N PRO A 297 -8.84 1.32 0.15
CA PRO A 297 -8.02 0.70 -0.90
C PRO A 297 -8.40 1.07 -2.33
N LEU A 298 -9.38 1.95 -2.54
CA LEU A 298 -9.74 2.46 -3.86
C LEU A 298 -8.53 3.08 -4.56
N GLY A 299 -8.30 2.65 -5.81
CA GLY A 299 -7.13 3.04 -6.58
C GLY A 299 -5.81 2.43 -6.06
N ALA A 300 -5.87 1.49 -5.12
CA ALA A 300 -4.73 0.73 -4.59
C ALA A 300 -3.55 1.61 -4.09
N GLN A 301 -3.85 2.77 -3.47
CA GLN A 301 -2.83 3.77 -3.12
C GLN A 301 -2.08 3.50 -1.81
N GLY A 302 -2.55 2.60 -0.92
CA GLY A 302 -2.00 2.46 0.44
C GLY A 302 -0.50 2.17 0.46
N PHE A 303 -0.06 1.10 -0.19
CA PHE A 303 1.37 0.77 -0.27
C PHE A 303 2.14 1.75 -1.16
N ASN A 304 1.57 2.16 -2.29
CA ASN A 304 2.21 3.11 -3.21
C ASN A 304 2.55 4.44 -2.51
N LEU A 305 1.64 4.97 -1.68
CA LEU A 305 1.87 6.16 -0.86
C LEU A 305 2.96 5.90 0.19
N GLY A 306 2.84 4.80 0.96
CA GLY A 306 3.80 4.46 2.01
C GLY A 306 5.22 4.22 1.49
N LEU A 307 5.37 3.66 0.29
CA LEU A 307 6.68 3.52 -0.35
C LEU A 307 7.26 4.89 -0.75
N ARG A 308 6.44 5.79 -1.31
CA ARG A 308 6.89 7.16 -1.61
C ARG A 308 7.29 7.91 -0.33
N ASP A 309 6.59 7.67 0.79
CA ASP A 309 6.97 8.22 2.09
C ASP A 309 8.36 7.72 2.50
N ALA A 310 8.59 6.41 2.45
CA ALA A 310 9.87 5.80 2.81
C ALA A 310 11.02 6.30 1.94
N LEU A 311 10.80 6.39 0.62
CA LEU A 311 11.81 6.84 -0.32
C LEU A 311 12.10 8.34 -0.23
N THR A 312 11.10 9.16 0.12
CA THR A 312 11.31 10.59 0.41
C THR A 312 12.20 10.77 1.63
N LEU A 313 11.98 9.98 2.69
CA LEU A 313 12.84 9.99 3.86
C LEU A 313 14.28 9.60 3.50
N ALA A 314 14.45 8.49 2.77
CA ALA A 314 15.77 8.04 2.34
C ALA A 314 16.49 9.08 1.46
N GLU A 315 15.77 9.76 0.54
CA GLU A 315 16.32 10.81 -0.31
C GLU A 315 16.77 12.02 0.51
N LEU A 316 15.93 12.50 1.45
CA LEU A 316 16.30 13.63 2.32
C LEU A 316 17.52 13.35 3.21
N ILE A 317 17.65 12.11 3.69
CA ILE A 317 18.84 11.69 4.43
C ILE A 317 20.06 11.64 3.49
N GLY A 318 19.90 11.10 2.29
CA GLY A 318 20.96 10.98 1.30
C GLY A 318 21.44 12.31 0.69
N ASP A 319 20.61 13.35 0.71
CA ASP A 319 20.93 14.70 0.23
C ASP A 319 21.91 15.46 1.16
N GLY A 320 22.54 14.77 2.12
CA GLY A 320 23.61 15.32 2.94
C GLY A 320 23.20 15.67 4.38
N ALA A 321 22.15 15.06 4.90
CA ALA A 321 21.79 15.22 6.29
C ALA A 321 22.82 14.54 7.21
N GLU A 322 23.58 15.32 7.97
CA GLU A 322 24.51 14.77 8.99
C GLU A 322 23.78 13.99 10.08
N ASP A 323 22.56 14.41 10.42
CA ASP A 323 21.72 13.80 11.46
C ASP A 323 20.33 13.43 10.92
N PRO A 324 20.03 12.14 10.71
CA PRO A 324 18.74 11.68 10.20
C PRO A 324 17.56 11.98 11.13
N GLY A 325 17.82 12.24 12.41
CA GLY A 325 16.78 12.56 13.41
C GLY A 325 16.66 14.06 13.70
N ALA A 326 17.38 14.92 12.98
CA ALA A 326 17.31 16.37 13.20
C ALA A 326 15.92 16.93 12.90
N ASP A 327 15.44 17.85 13.73
CA ASP A 327 14.15 18.52 13.55
C ASP A 327 13.98 19.19 12.20
N ALA A 328 15.08 19.73 11.65
CA ALA A 328 15.07 20.37 10.33
C ALA A 328 14.72 19.36 9.23
N LEU A 329 15.31 18.15 9.27
CA LEU A 329 15.01 17.07 8.33
C LEU A 329 13.57 16.59 8.48
N LEU A 330 13.11 16.39 9.73
CA LEU A 330 11.75 15.93 10.00
C LEU A 330 10.71 16.95 9.52
N ARG A 331 10.95 18.25 9.69
CA ARG A 331 10.09 19.31 9.15
C ARG A 331 10.12 19.33 7.61
N ALA A 332 11.28 19.20 6.98
CA ALA A 332 11.41 19.11 5.52
C ALA A 332 10.66 17.90 4.97
N TYR A 333 10.73 16.76 5.66
CA TYR A 333 9.95 15.57 5.30
C TYR A 333 8.44 15.85 5.29
N VAL A 334 7.90 16.41 6.38
CA VAL A 334 6.48 16.71 6.49
C VAL A 334 6.03 17.66 5.37
N GLN A 335 6.79 18.74 5.13
CA GLN A 335 6.50 19.71 4.07
C GLN A 335 6.50 19.07 2.67
N ARG A 336 7.49 18.22 2.39
CA ARG A 336 7.62 17.56 1.08
C ARG A 336 6.52 16.51 0.85
N ARG A 337 6.04 15.85 1.91
CA ARG A 337 5.03 14.80 1.80
C ARG A 337 3.59 15.31 1.87
N ALA A 338 3.35 16.47 2.48
CA ALA A 338 2.00 17.00 2.70
C ALA A 338 1.14 17.06 1.43
N PRO A 339 1.59 17.61 0.29
CA PRO A 339 0.75 17.73 -0.91
C PRO A 339 0.33 16.35 -1.49
N ASP A 340 1.27 15.39 -1.59
CA ASP A 340 0.97 14.04 -2.12
C ASP A 340 0.03 13.29 -1.17
N ARG A 341 0.30 13.38 0.14
CA ARG A 341 -0.53 12.75 1.17
C ARG A 341 -1.96 13.30 1.13
N GLU A 342 -2.13 14.61 1.18
CA GLU A 342 -3.44 15.27 1.17
C GLU A 342 -4.25 14.95 -0.09
N GLN A 343 -3.62 15.03 -1.25
CA GLN A 343 -4.27 14.71 -2.53
C GLN A 343 -4.68 13.23 -2.60
N THR A 344 -3.82 12.32 -2.13
CA THR A 344 -4.11 10.88 -2.13
C THR A 344 -5.26 10.55 -1.16
N LEU A 345 -5.26 11.15 0.03
CA LEU A 345 -6.33 10.99 1.02
C LEU A 345 -7.65 11.53 0.49
N ALA A 346 -7.66 12.76 -0.04
CA ALA A 346 -8.85 13.39 -0.59
C ALA A 346 -9.42 12.60 -1.78
N PHE A 347 -8.56 12.09 -2.67
CA PHE A 347 -8.97 11.27 -3.80
C PHE A 347 -9.60 9.95 -3.33
N SER A 348 -8.94 9.22 -2.44
CA SER A 348 -9.41 7.91 -1.96
C SER A 348 -10.73 8.02 -1.20
N ASP A 349 -10.82 8.96 -0.25
CA ASP A 349 -12.04 9.19 0.55
C ASP A 349 -13.17 9.78 -0.31
N GLY A 350 -12.87 10.78 -1.15
CA GLY A 350 -13.86 11.38 -2.05
C GLY A 350 -14.46 10.37 -3.02
N LEU A 351 -13.62 9.48 -3.59
CA LEU A 351 -14.07 8.41 -4.47
C LEU A 351 -14.94 7.39 -3.71
N ALA A 352 -14.55 7.00 -2.50
CA ALA A 352 -15.32 6.08 -1.66
C ALA A 352 -16.71 6.64 -1.33
N ARG A 353 -16.79 7.90 -0.90
CA ARG A 353 -18.06 8.57 -0.57
C ARG A 353 -18.94 8.78 -1.79
N LEU A 354 -18.36 9.19 -2.93
CA LEU A 354 -19.11 9.41 -4.17
C LEU A 354 -19.70 8.12 -4.71
N THR A 355 -18.91 7.05 -4.74
CA THR A 355 -19.30 5.78 -5.34
C THR A 355 -20.18 4.92 -4.44
N GLY A 356 -20.02 5.01 -3.11
CA GLY A 356 -20.83 4.30 -2.13
C GLY A 356 -22.16 4.98 -1.78
N ASN A 357 -22.44 6.19 -2.28
CA ASN A 357 -23.68 6.90 -1.98
C ASN A 357 -24.86 6.36 -2.81
N PRO A 358 -25.92 5.79 -2.20
CA PRO A 358 -27.04 5.19 -2.93
C PRO A 358 -28.07 6.22 -3.47
N ALA A 359 -27.94 7.51 -3.12
CA ALA A 359 -28.94 8.52 -3.45
C ALA A 359 -29.27 8.56 -4.96
N PRO A 360 -30.55 8.36 -5.36
CA PRO A 360 -30.95 8.31 -6.77
C PRO A 360 -30.65 9.59 -7.53
N LEU A 361 -30.76 10.75 -6.85
CA LEU A 361 -30.49 12.06 -7.44
C LEU A 361 -29.03 12.25 -7.89
N LEU A 362 -28.10 11.50 -7.31
CA LEU A 362 -26.69 11.54 -7.69
C LEU A 362 -26.37 10.67 -8.92
N ARG A 363 -27.26 9.77 -9.33
CA ARG A 363 -27.02 8.86 -10.49
C ARG A 363 -26.70 9.62 -11.78
N PRO A 364 -27.52 10.61 -12.20
CA PRO A 364 -27.21 11.39 -13.41
C PRO A 364 -25.87 12.11 -13.30
N LEU A 365 -25.57 12.73 -12.16
CA LEU A 365 -24.32 13.46 -11.93
C LEU A 365 -23.11 12.53 -11.99
N ARG A 366 -23.17 11.35 -11.35
CA ARG A 366 -22.10 10.33 -11.44
C ARG A 366 -21.91 9.82 -12.85
N SER A 367 -23.01 9.54 -13.55
CA SER A 367 -22.98 9.08 -14.93
C SER A 367 -22.35 10.11 -15.86
N LEU A 368 -22.74 11.38 -15.74
CA LEU A 368 -22.11 12.49 -16.48
C LEU A 368 -20.64 12.67 -16.10
N GLY A 369 -20.29 12.51 -14.81
CA GLY A 369 -18.92 12.52 -14.34
C GLY A 369 -18.06 11.42 -14.97
N LEU A 370 -18.58 10.21 -15.10
CA LEU A 370 -17.89 9.11 -15.80
C LEU A 370 -17.70 9.40 -17.30
N VAL A 371 -18.72 9.98 -17.96
CA VAL A 371 -18.63 10.38 -19.37
C VAL A 371 -17.61 11.51 -19.53
N ALA A 372 -17.63 12.51 -18.67
CA ALA A 372 -16.65 13.61 -18.70
C ALA A 372 -15.22 13.08 -18.46
N ALA A 373 -15.04 12.18 -17.50
CA ALA A 373 -13.75 11.53 -17.25
C ALA A 373 -13.27 10.68 -18.43
N ALA A 374 -14.20 10.13 -19.21
CA ALA A 374 -13.87 9.35 -20.41
C ALA A 374 -13.49 10.22 -21.63
N GLN A 375 -13.87 11.50 -21.66
CA GLN A 375 -13.69 12.36 -22.84
C GLN A 375 -12.76 13.56 -22.60
N ALA A 376 -12.61 14.00 -21.36
CA ALA A 376 -11.80 15.17 -21.03
C ALA A 376 -10.32 14.78 -20.83
N ALA A 377 -9.48 15.02 -21.84
CA ALA A 377 -8.04 14.71 -21.78
C ALA A 377 -7.30 15.25 -20.53
N PRO A 378 -7.56 16.49 -20.04
CA PRO A 378 -6.93 16.95 -18.80
C PRO A 378 -7.31 16.11 -17.57
N LEU A 379 -8.58 15.68 -17.48
CA LEU A 379 -9.05 14.84 -16.39
C LEU A 379 -8.47 13.43 -16.47
N GLN A 380 -8.38 12.87 -17.67
CA GLN A 380 -7.72 11.58 -17.89
C GLN A 380 -6.24 11.64 -17.49
N SER A 381 -5.50 12.67 -17.94
CA SER A 381 -4.09 12.86 -17.58
C SER A 381 -3.91 12.99 -16.07
N PHE A 382 -4.83 13.70 -15.41
CA PHE A 382 -4.85 13.82 -13.96
C PHE A 382 -5.07 12.45 -13.28
N LEU A 383 -6.04 11.65 -13.73
CA LEU A 383 -6.33 10.31 -13.20
C LEU A 383 -5.16 9.36 -13.44
N VAL A 384 -4.61 9.36 -14.64
CA VAL A 384 -3.48 8.50 -15.04
C VAL A 384 -2.21 8.85 -14.25
N GLY A 385 -1.87 10.14 -14.14
CA GLY A 385 -0.72 10.57 -13.32
C GLY A 385 -0.82 10.09 -11.87
N GLY A 386 -2.03 10.10 -11.30
CA GLY A 386 -2.31 9.54 -9.97
C GLY A 386 -2.20 8.02 -9.92
N ALA A 387 -2.80 7.33 -10.88
CA ALA A 387 -2.77 5.87 -10.95
C ALA A 387 -1.34 5.34 -11.13
N MET A 388 -0.50 6.06 -11.89
CA MET A 388 0.90 5.73 -12.13
C MET A 388 1.85 6.16 -11.00
N GLY A 389 1.39 6.98 -10.05
CA GLY A 389 2.19 7.45 -8.91
C GLY A 389 3.19 8.56 -9.23
N PHE A 390 2.99 9.31 -10.33
CA PHE A 390 3.89 10.40 -10.78
C PHE A 390 3.37 11.80 -10.45
N ARG A 391 2.46 11.95 -9.50
CA ARG A 391 1.98 13.26 -9.07
C ARG A 391 2.95 13.94 -8.11
N GLY A 392 3.08 15.26 -8.23
CA GLY A 392 3.83 16.10 -7.31
C GLY A 392 5.33 15.80 -7.30
N GLN A 393 5.95 16.03 -6.15
CA GLN A 393 7.38 15.75 -5.95
C GLN A 393 7.60 14.28 -5.66
N VAL A 394 7.85 13.50 -6.71
CA VAL A 394 8.08 12.06 -6.63
C VAL A 394 9.57 11.80 -6.36
N PRO A 395 9.93 10.90 -5.43
CA PRO A 395 11.32 10.51 -5.15
C PRO A 395 12.07 10.07 -6.42
N ALA A 396 13.36 10.32 -6.48
CA ALA A 396 14.19 10.04 -7.65
C ALA A 396 14.10 8.59 -8.11
N LEU A 397 14.14 7.62 -7.19
CA LEU A 397 14.00 6.20 -7.51
C LEU A 397 12.66 5.83 -8.16
N CYS A 398 11.60 6.60 -7.88
CA CYS A 398 10.29 6.42 -8.50
C CYS A 398 10.26 6.90 -9.95
N ARG A 399 11.09 7.90 -10.31
CA ARG A 399 11.15 8.50 -11.65
C ARG A 399 12.01 7.71 -12.61
N SER A 400 13.03 7.02 -12.11
CA SER A 400 13.98 6.30 -12.94
C SER A 400 13.27 5.17 -13.68
N GLN A 401 13.28 5.19 -14.99
CA GLN A 401 13.18 3.98 -15.77
C GLN A 401 14.58 3.34 -15.68
N VAL A 402 14.68 2.16 -15.13
CA VAL A 402 15.88 1.35 -15.29
C VAL A 402 15.96 1.04 -16.77
N GLN A 403 16.96 1.61 -17.45
CA GLN A 403 17.34 1.24 -18.82
C GLN A 403 17.87 -0.18 -18.83
#